data_57bb607003df345efed1269c97bc735b
#
_entry.id   57bb607003df345efed1269c97bc735b
#
_cell.length_a   1.000
_cell.length_b   1.000
_cell.length_c   1.000
_cell.angle_alpha   90.00
_cell.angle_beta   90.00
_cell.angle_gamma   90.00
#
_symmetry.space_group_name_H-M   'P 1'
#
loop_
_entity.id
_entity.type
_entity.pdbx_description
1 polymer ?
#
loop_
_entity_poly.entity_id
_entity_poly.type
_entity_poly.pdbx_seq_one_letter_code
_entity_poly.pdbx_strand_id
1 'polypeptide(L)'
;VCEISLTLIACEKVGGIILDVQNQSGIQTLVLPSKKFKTVRIDVHFLKYATIKDLAQRSLIANILDTSTKKYPDQVRFTHALSEMFGASFGGGAAKKGNMHDVAFSMVVANDKYIKHQNLIQDAIRFLNEVIVHPLADGKQFDEETFQRQKQNMLNYVKSATEDKQYWSAQQLRKLTFGQTVVQGIPSYGLVEDLENLKNAETYRAYLDMLKNDLVHISVSGDVNQEEIEEDLKIFELDERQFDLKPLITHFDAREKAIVKAEHQDVRQARLNLSFNIPADMTGENFFTAVVFNALFGGSPQSKLFVNVREKASLAYYASSSLDLYDGILNIQTGINGGNHDAAMQIIQQQLQDMQNGLFTESELANIKKGLQSDYLSGMDLQRTAHRRGLNNYLLNRHWSTEEWLTQINAVSKKDIEQLAQQIKIRAEYFLSGE
;
A
#
# COMPACT_ATOMS: atom_id res chain seq x y z
N VAL A 1 18.52 31.09 32.10
CA VAL A 1 18.58 29.72 32.56
C VAL A 1 17.19 29.15 32.41
N CYS A 2 16.88 28.52 31.28
CA CYS A 2 15.68 27.71 31.07
C CYS A 2 16.15 26.30 30.81
N GLU A 3 15.86 25.43 31.76
CA GLU A 3 16.03 23.97 31.63
C GLU A 3 15.01 23.46 30.61
N ILE A 4 15.51 22.90 29.53
CA ILE A 4 14.70 22.13 28.59
C ILE A 4 14.63 20.70 29.14
N SER A 5 13.49 20.33 29.68
CA SER A 5 13.16 19.00 30.11
C SER A 5 13.12 18.04 28.89
N LEU A 6 14.13 17.22 28.77
CA LEU A 6 14.15 16.08 27.87
C LEU A 6 13.15 15.03 28.39
N THR A 7 11.97 14.97 27.79
CA THR A 7 11.04 13.87 28.02
C THR A 7 11.54 12.66 27.24
N LEU A 8 12.18 11.73 27.95
CA LEU A 8 12.48 10.39 27.46
C LEU A 8 11.13 9.72 27.11
N ILE A 9 10.83 9.56 25.82
CA ILE A 9 9.77 8.68 25.37
C ILE A 9 10.29 7.24 25.49
N ALA A 10 9.61 6.45 26.30
CA ALA A 10 9.97 5.09 26.62
C ALA A 10 10.11 4.22 25.35
N CYS A 11 11.22 3.52 25.26
CA CYS A 11 11.47 2.46 24.29
C CYS A 11 10.58 1.26 24.62
N GLU A 12 9.52 1.04 23.84
CA GLU A 12 8.67 -0.15 24.00
C GLU A 12 9.11 -1.27 23.04
N LYS A 13 9.31 -2.45 23.63
CA LYS A 13 9.65 -3.67 22.87
C LYS A 13 8.42 -4.23 22.18
N VAL A 14 8.36 -4.12 20.88
CA VAL A 14 7.36 -4.83 20.04
C VAL A 14 8.03 -6.10 19.50
N GLY A 15 7.72 -7.25 20.10
CA GLY A 15 8.24 -8.55 19.64
C GLY A 15 9.76 -8.67 19.60
N GLY A 16 10.48 -8.00 20.53
CA GLY A 16 11.95 -7.96 20.58
C GLY A 16 12.59 -6.92 19.66
N ILE A 17 11.81 -6.11 18.98
CA ILE A 17 12.28 -5.04 18.08
C ILE A 17 12.26 -3.72 18.85
N ILE A 18 13.40 -3.05 18.94
CA ILE A 18 13.51 -1.69 19.49
C ILE A 18 13.25 -0.74 18.31
N LEU A 19 12.17 0.03 18.38
CA LEU A 19 11.89 1.12 17.43
C LEU A 19 12.53 2.38 18.01
N ASP A 20 13.71 2.76 17.50
CA ASP A 20 14.25 4.09 17.74
C ASP A 20 13.79 5.00 16.62
N VAL A 21 12.81 5.86 16.92
CA VAL A 21 12.31 6.87 15.99
C VAL A 21 13.04 8.15 16.29
N GLN A 22 14.21 8.34 15.70
CA GLN A 22 14.91 9.61 15.79
C GLN A 22 14.20 10.69 14.98
N ASN A 23 13.95 11.81 15.63
CA ASN A 23 12.91 12.77 15.34
C ASN A 23 13.41 13.98 14.51
N GLN A 24 12.53 14.50 13.65
CA GLN A 24 12.52 15.84 13.04
C GLN A 24 13.36 16.10 11.78
N SER A 25 14.30 15.29 11.37
CA SER A 25 14.77 15.37 9.98
C SER A 25 13.71 14.75 9.06
N GLY A 26 13.47 15.29 7.88
CA GLY A 26 12.60 14.64 6.88
C GLY A 26 13.21 13.35 6.31
N ILE A 27 14.23 12.77 6.97
CA ILE A 27 14.82 11.46 6.73
C ILE A 27 14.67 10.64 8.01
N GLN A 28 13.96 9.51 7.90
CA GLN A 28 13.70 8.59 9.00
C GLN A 28 14.33 7.24 8.70
N THR A 29 15.06 6.70 9.67
CA THR A 29 15.64 5.36 9.57
C THR A 29 14.98 4.41 10.57
N LEU A 30 14.79 3.17 10.16
CA LEU A 30 14.23 2.11 10.99
C LEU A 30 15.03 0.83 10.79
N VAL A 31 15.78 0.43 11.79
CA VAL A 31 16.51 -0.84 11.77
C VAL A 31 15.73 -1.88 12.58
N LEU A 32 15.49 -3.05 11.99
CA LEU A 32 14.71 -4.15 12.52
C LEU A 32 15.57 -5.42 12.63
N PRO A 33 16.44 -5.54 13.64
CA PRO A 33 17.31 -6.69 13.82
C PRO A 33 16.50 -7.97 14.05
N SER A 34 16.78 -9.02 13.27
CA SER A 34 16.08 -10.29 13.41
C SER A 34 16.94 -11.47 12.91
N LYS A 35 17.21 -12.42 13.79
CA LYS A 35 17.93 -13.67 13.44
C LYS A 35 17.09 -14.69 12.66
N LYS A 36 15.80 -14.40 12.44
CA LYS A 36 14.91 -15.28 11.67
C LYS A 36 15.29 -15.37 10.20
N PHE A 37 15.89 -14.32 9.63
CA PHE A 37 16.11 -14.19 8.20
C PHE A 37 17.60 -14.39 7.85
N LYS A 38 17.83 -15.14 6.77
CA LYS A 38 19.17 -15.28 6.17
C LYS A 38 19.46 -14.19 5.13
N THR A 39 18.50 -13.32 4.90
CA THR A 39 18.59 -12.19 3.99
C THR A 39 18.48 -10.88 4.76
N VAL A 40 19.03 -9.82 4.17
CA VAL A 40 18.80 -8.45 4.59
C VAL A 40 17.91 -7.79 3.54
N ARG A 41 16.84 -7.14 4.03
CA ARG A 41 15.94 -6.33 3.23
C ARG A 41 16.15 -4.86 3.54
N ILE A 42 16.24 -4.05 2.50
CA ILE A 42 16.37 -2.58 2.58
C ILE A 42 15.25 -1.99 1.73
N ASP A 43 14.40 -1.16 2.34
CA ASP A 43 13.37 -0.41 1.64
C ASP A 43 13.64 1.09 1.82
N VAL A 44 13.57 1.85 0.73
CA VAL A 44 13.70 3.31 0.71
C VAL A 44 12.43 3.90 0.11
N HIS A 45 11.75 4.74 0.86
CA HIS A 45 10.49 5.37 0.49
C HIS A 45 10.66 6.88 0.37
N PHE A 46 10.13 7.47 -0.68
CA PHE A 46 10.01 8.92 -0.89
C PHE A 46 8.52 9.28 -0.90
N LEU A 47 8.07 9.99 0.14
CA LEU A 47 6.66 10.26 0.37
C LEU A 47 6.38 11.77 0.26
N LYS A 48 5.34 12.12 -0.49
CA LYS A 48 4.87 13.49 -0.68
C LYS A 48 3.35 13.54 -0.65
N TYR A 49 2.76 14.60 -0.10
CA TYR A 49 1.34 14.87 -0.31
C TYR A 49 1.11 15.12 -1.80
N ALA A 50 0.34 14.24 -2.41
CA ALA A 50 0.20 14.20 -3.84
C ALA A 50 -0.82 15.21 -4.37
N THR A 51 -0.51 15.82 -5.50
CA THR A 51 -1.49 16.40 -6.40
C THR A 51 -1.77 15.43 -7.55
N ILE A 52 -2.88 15.59 -8.26
CA ILE A 52 -3.21 14.73 -9.41
C ILE A 52 -2.08 14.74 -10.44
N LYS A 53 -1.47 15.91 -10.68
CA LYS A 53 -0.37 16.09 -11.64
C LYS A 53 0.91 15.35 -11.25
N ASP A 54 1.17 15.17 -9.95
CA ASP A 54 2.37 14.49 -9.47
C ASP A 54 2.34 12.99 -9.78
N LEU A 55 1.15 12.36 -9.81
CA LEU A 55 1.01 10.91 -9.83
C LEU A 55 1.70 10.25 -11.02
N ALA A 56 1.40 10.71 -12.24
CA ALA A 56 1.99 10.15 -13.47
C ALA A 56 3.51 10.37 -13.51
N GLN A 57 3.94 11.56 -13.16
CA GLN A 57 5.34 11.96 -13.19
C GLN A 57 6.19 11.16 -12.19
N ARG A 58 5.73 11.03 -10.95
CA ARG A 58 6.43 10.28 -9.89
C ARG A 58 6.45 8.77 -10.18
N SER A 59 5.38 8.23 -10.73
CA SER A 59 5.35 6.82 -11.14
C SER A 59 6.31 6.55 -12.30
N LEU A 60 6.45 7.48 -13.24
CA LEU A 60 7.45 7.35 -14.31
C LEU A 60 8.87 7.46 -13.77
N ILE A 61 9.15 8.33 -12.79
CA ILE A 61 10.45 8.42 -12.11
C ILE A 61 10.83 7.07 -11.50
N ALA A 62 9.91 6.40 -10.78
CA ALA A 62 10.16 5.08 -10.22
C ALA A 62 10.60 4.07 -11.29
N ASN A 63 9.91 4.05 -12.44
CA ASN A 63 10.23 3.14 -13.54
C ASN A 63 11.54 3.48 -14.25
N ILE A 64 11.93 4.77 -14.37
CA ILE A 64 13.22 5.18 -14.95
C ILE A 64 14.36 4.71 -14.06
N LEU A 65 14.27 4.96 -12.76
CA LEU A 65 15.33 4.62 -11.80
C LEU A 65 15.52 3.09 -11.65
N ASP A 66 14.51 2.29 -11.97
CA ASP A 66 14.57 0.82 -11.92
C ASP A 66 15.33 0.17 -13.10
N THR A 67 15.92 0.94 -14.00
CA THR A 67 16.46 0.40 -15.27
C THR A 67 17.89 0.73 -15.60
N SER A 68 18.39 1.89 -15.21
CA SER A 68 19.74 2.33 -15.58
C SER A 68 20.24 3.45 -14.67
N THR A 69 21.55 3.52 -14.51
CA THR A 69 22.27 4.56 -13.75
C THR A 69 23.48 5.05 -14.54
N LYS A 70 24.18 6.05 -14.04
CA LYS A 70 25.46 6.46 -14.64
C LYS A 70 26.47 5.33 -14.66
N LYS A 71 26.52 4.52 -13.59
CA LYS A 71 27.45 3.38 -13.48
C LYS A 71 26.97 2.17 -14.28
N TYR A 72 25.67 1.96 -14.37
CA TYR A 72 25.02 0.83 -15.07
C TYR A 72 24.08 1.37 -16.15
N PRO A 73 24.60 1.84 -17.29
CA PRO A 73 23.84 2.61 -18.28
C PRO A 73 22.84 1.79 -19.10
N ASP A 74 22.86 0.46 -18.99
CA ASP A 74 21.94 -0.44 -19.67
C ASP A 74 21.47 -1.57 -18.75
N GLN A 75 20.36 -2.22 -19.14
CA GLN A 75 19.73 -3.30 -18.38
C GLN A 75 20.66 -4.50 -18.17
N VAL A 76 21.57 -4.77 -19.10
CA VAL A 76 22.49 -5.91 -18.99
C VAL A 76 23.49 -5.67 -17.85
N ARG A 77 24.12 -4.50 -17.81
CA ARG A 77 25.05 -4.12 -16.74
C ARG A 77 24.34 -3.98 -15.39
N PHE A 78 23.13 -3.42 -15.39
CA PHE A 78 22.30 -3.29 -14.20
C PHE A 78 21.99 -4.67 -13.61
N THR A 79 21.48 -5.62 -14.41
CA THR A 79 21.17 -6.98 -13.98
C THR A 79 22.41 -7.77 -13.60
N HIS A 80 23.54 -7.56 -14.31
CA HIS A 80 24.83 -8.17 -13.98
C HIS A 80 25.29 -7.77 -12.58
N ALA A 81 25.19 -6.48 -12.23
CA ALA A 81 25.53 -6.00 -10.89
C ALA A 81 24.69 -6.69 -9.78
N LEU A 82 23.40 -6.92 -10.00
CA LEU A 82 22.55 -7.68 -9.08
C LEU A 82 23.00 -9.16 -8.98
N SER A 83 23.41 -9.74 -10.11
CA SER A 83 23.89 -11.12 -10.14
C SER A 83 25.22 -11.27 -9.38
N GLU A 84 26.13 -10.31 -9.49
CA GLU A 84 27.38 -10.27 -8.72
C GLU A 84 27.16 -10.15 -7.22
N MET A 85 26.03 -9.58 -6.82
CA MET A 85 25.57 -9.55 -5.41
C MET A 85 24.80 -10.84 -5.03
N PHE A 86 25.23 -11.99 -5.53
CA PHE A 86 24.65 -13.31 -5.24
C PHE A 86 23.16 -13.42 -5.57
N GLY A 87 22.75 -12.79 -6.66
CA GLY A 87 21.36 -12.80 -7.10
C GLY A 87 20.46 -11.92 -6.22
N ALA A 88 20.95 -10.76 -5.80
CA ALA A 88 20.16 -9.77 -5.12
C ALA A 88 18.89 -9.44 -5.92
N SER A 89 17.78 -9.26 -5.23
CA SER A 89 16.56 -8.77 -5.85
C SER A 89 16.40 -7.27 -5.59
N PHE A 90 16.04 -6.54 -6.64
CA PHE A 90 15.75 -5.12 -6.58
C PHE A 90 14.47 -4.81 -7.36
N GLY A 91 13.73 -3.80 -6.94
CA GLY A 91 12.58 -3.29 -7.66
C GLY A 91 12.11 -1.95 -7.12
N GLY A 92 11.61 -1.13 -8.02
CA GLY A 92 11.02 0.16 -7.73
C GLY A 92 9.53 0.21 -8.07
N GLY A 93 8.81 1.16 -7.50
CA GLY A 93 7.40 1.36 -7.81
C GLY A 93 6.79 2.56 -7.10
N ALA A 94 5.54 2.85 -7.46
CA ALA A 94 4.79 3.94 -6.84
C ALA A 94 3.41 3.47 -6.36
N ALA A 95 3.01 3.96 -5.19
CA ALA A 95 1.73 3.64 -4.57
C ALA A 95 1.14 4.86 -3.86
N LYS A 96 -0.14 4.78 -3.48
CA LYS A 96 -0.78 5.77 -2.63
C LYS A 96 -0.97 5.25 -1.21
N LYS A 97 -0.86 6.14 -0.24
CA LYS A 97 -1.19 5.93 1.17
C LYS A 97 -2.02 7.13 1.63
N GLY A 98 -3.35 6.96 1.61
CA GLY A 98 -4.27 8.09 1.81
C GLY A 98 -4.01 9.20 0.78
N ASN A 99 -3.71 10.40 1.26
CA ASN A 99 -3.39 11.56 0.42
C ASN A 99 -1.90 11.69 0.05
N MET A 100 -1.05 10.73 0.42
CA MET A 100 0.37 10.71 0.02
C MET A 100 0.60 9.78 -1.16
N HIS A 101 1.60 10.15 -1.98
CA HIS A 101 2.18 9.31 -3.02
C HIS A 101 3.57 8.86 -2.58
N ASP A 102 3.79 7.57 -2.60
CA ASP A 102 4.97 6.85 -2.13
C ASP A 102 5.72 6.30 -3.35
N VAL A 103 6.91 6.81 -3.62
CA VAL A 103 7.88 6.21 -4.56
C VAL A 103 8.84 5.38 -3.73
N ALA A 104 8.86 4.08 -3.95
CA ALA A 104 9.59 3.15 -3.10
C ALA A 104 10.54 2.26 -3.90
N PHE A 105 11.71 2.00 -3.31
CA PHE A 105 12.71 1.06 -3.81
C PHE A 105 12.98 0.01 -2.75
N SER A 106 13.04 -1.24 -3.18
CA SER A 106 13.23 -2.39 -2.30
C SER A 106 14.37 -3.26 -2.80
N MET A 107 15.29 -3.61 -1.93
CA MET A 107 16.39 -4.51 -2.22
C MET A 107 16.45 -5.63 -1.18
N VAL A 108 16.72 -6.85 -1.63
CA VAL A 108 16.95 -7.99 -0.75
C VAL A 108 18.24 -8.68 -1.18
N VAL A 109 19.15 -8.81 -0.23
CA VAL A 109 20.45 -9.48 -0.43
C VAL A 109 20.63 -10.61 0.57
N ALA A 110 21.50 -11.57 0.27
CA ALA A 110 21.95 -12.54 1.25
C ALA A 110 22.71 -11.84 2.38
N ASN A 111 22.61 -12.34 3.59
CA ASN A 111 23.40 -11.79 4.70
C ASN A 111 24.83 -12.34 4.64
N ASP A 112 25.82 -11.48 4.82
CA ASP A 112 27.26 -11.77 4.79
C ASP A 112 27.66 -12.94 5.71
N LYS A 113 26.95 -13.12 6.82
CA LYS A 113 27.18 -14.23 7.77
C LYS A 113 26.98 -15.64 7.15
N TYR A 114 26.21 -15.74 6.06
CA TYR A 114 25.84 -17.02 5.43
C TYR A 114 26.55 -17.29 4.11
N ILE A 115 27.32 -16.32 3.63
CA ILE A 115 28.09 -16.42 2.39
C ILE A 115 29.55 -16.02 2.64
N LYS A 116 30.46 -16.50 1.80
CA LYS A 116 31.90 -16.15 1.89
C LYS A 116 32.17 -14.82 1.16
N HIS A 117 31.39 -13.80 1.46
CA HIS A 117 31.56 -12.46 0.92
C HIS A 117 31.50 -11.46 2.08
N GLN A 118 32.40 -10.47 2.06
CA GLN A 118 32.42 -9.40 3.06
C GLN A 118 31.80 -8.14 2.45
N ASN A 119 31.04 -7.39 3.25
CA ASN A 119 30.47 -6.10 2.90
C ASN A 119 29.33 -6.12 1.83
N LEU A 120 28.65 -7.27 1.62
CA LEU A 120 27.56 -7.33 0.65
C LEU A 120 26.38 -6.39 1.01
N ILE A 121 26.09 -6.23 2.31
CA ILE A 121 25.06 -5.30 2.79
C ILE A 121 25.44 -3.87 2.41
N GLN A 122 26.71 -3.50 2.62
CA GLN A 122 27.23 -2.19 2.26
C GLN A 122 27.22 -1.97 0.74
N ASP A 123 27.54 -3.00 -0.05
CA ASP A 123 27.47 -2.96 -1.52
C ASP A 123 26.03 -2.78 -2.01
N ALA A 124 25.05 -3.41 -1.32
CA ALA A 124 23.63 -3.21 -1.59
C ALA A 124 23.18 -1.76 -1.30
N ILE A 125 23.65 -1.17 -0.20
CA ILE A 125 23.36 0.24 0.13
C ILE A 125 23.99 1.16 -0.92
N ARG A 126 25.25 0.91 -1.35
CA ARG A 126 25.90 1.66 -2.44
C ARG A 126 25.16 1.54 -3.78
N PHE A 127 24.66 0.34 -4.08
CA PHE A 127 23.85 0.12 -5.27
C PHE A 127 22.54 0.91 -5.20
N LEU A 128 21.85 0.92 -4.08
CA LEU A 128 20.65 1.73 -3.88
C LEU A 128 20.93 3.22 -3.99
N ASN A 129 22.04 3.70 -3.41
CA ASN A 129 22.46 5.09 -3.56
C ASN A 129 22.72 5.44 -5.05
N GLU A 130 23.46 4.59 -5.77
CA GLU A 130 23.71 4.76 -7.21
C GLU A 130 22.41 4.85 -8.02
N VAL A 131 21.45 3.96 -7.74
CA VAL A 131 20.14 3.94 -8.42
C VAL A 131 19.34 5.21 -8.14
N ILE A 132 19.29 5.61 -6.87
CA ILE A 132 18.41 6.69 -6.41
C ILE A 132 19.01 8.07 -6.74
N VAL A 133 20.32 8.24 -6.57
CA VAL A 133 20.97 9.57 -6.62
C VAL A 133 21.71 9.82 -7.93
N HIS A 134 22.14 8.77 -8.62
CA HIS A 134 22.96 8.87 -9.84
C HIS A 134 22.29 8.25 -11.08
N PRO A 135 21.05 8.67 -11.44
CA PRO A 135 20.39 8.15 -12.63
C PRO A 135 21.16 8.46 -13.90
N LEU A 136 20.89 7.73 -14.97
CA LEU A 136 21.43 8.04 -16.27
C LEU A 136 20.81 9.35 -16.80
N ALA A 137 21.51 10.48 -16.58
CA ALA A 137 21.05 11.83 -16.86
C ALA A 137 22.23 12.77 -17.15
N ASP A 138 21.97 13.87 -17.88
CA ASP A 138 22.95 14.91 -18.22
C ASP A 138 22.98 16.10 -17.24
N GLY A 139 22.19 16.05 -16.16
CA GLY A 139 22.02 17.11 -15.17
C GLY A 139 20.88 18.08 -15.48
N LYS A 140 20.22 17.96 -16.66
CA LYS A 140 19.05 18.75 -17.07
C LYS A 140 17.84 17.88 -17.35
N GLN A 141 18.07 16.66 -17.79
CA GLN A 141 17.07 15.66 -18.11
C GLN A 141 17.63 14.25 -17.98
N PHE A 142 16.76 13.25 -17.87
CA PHE A 142 17.16 11.85 -17.98
C PHE A 142 17.65 11.54 -19.39
N ASP A 143 18.36 10.42 -19.55
CA ASP A 143 18.64 9.89 -20.89
C ASP A 143 17.35 9.79 -21.71
N GLU A 144 17.37 10.39 -22.91
CA GLU A 144 16.15 10.53 -23.70
C GLU A 144 15.59 9.19 -24.16
N GLU A 145 16.46 8.25 -24.53
CA GLU A 145 16.02 6.91 -24.95
C GLU A 145 15.36 6.18 -23.78
N THR A 146 15.97 6.21 -22.61
CA THR A 146 15.43 5.59 -21.39
C THR A 146 14.10 6.23 -20.99
N PHE A 147 14.00 7.57 -21.02
CA PHE A 147 12.76 8.28 -20.72
C PHE A 147 11.63 7.86 -21.65
N GLN A 148 11.84 7.89 -22.97
CA GLN A 148 10.82 7.54 -23.95
C GLN A 148 10.40 6.06 -23.84
N ARG A 149 11.36 5.17 -23.65
CA ARG A 149 11.12 3.73 -23.48
C ARG A 149 10.26 3.48 -22.23
N GLN A 150 10.59 4.05 -21.08
CA GLN A 150 9.84 3.85 -19.85
C GLN A 150 8.46 4.50 -19.89
N LYS A 151 8.34 5.67 -20.49
CA LYS A 151 7.06 6.31 -20.74
C LYS A 151 6.16 5.43 -21.62
N GLN A 152 6.68 4.89 -22.72
CA GLN A 152 5.93 3.99 -23.60
C GLN A 152 5.56 2.66 -22.90
N ASN A 153 6.48 2.08 -22.12
CA ASN A 153 6.20 0.88 -21.33
C ASN A 153 5.05 1.11 -20.34
N MET A 154 5.07 2.25 -19.65
CA MET A 154 4.01 2.62 -18.70
C MET A 154 2.66 2.85 -19.40
N LEU A 155 2.64 3.51 -20.56
CA LEU A 155 1.43 3.65 -21.39
C LEU A 155 0.87 2.29 -21.84
N ASN A 156 1.75 1.39 -22.29
CA ASN A 156 1.35 0.04 -22.69
C ASN A 156 0.80 -0.75 -21.51
N TYR A 157 1.44 -0.66 -20.33
CA TYR A 157 0.95 -1.28 -19.10
C TYR A 157 -0.46 -0.77 -18.74
N VAL A 158 -0.69 0.54 -18.75
CA VAL A 158 -1.99 1.11 -18.41
C VAL A 158 -3.07 0.67 -19.43
N LYS A 159 -2.75 0.66 -20.72
CA LYS A 159 -3.65 0.17 -21.76
C LYS A 159 -4.00 -1.30 -21.54
N SER A 160 -3.00 -2.15 -21.34
CA SER A 160 -3.18 -3.58 -21.08
C SER A 160 -3.96 -3.83 -19.79
N ALA A 161 -3.69 -3.07 -18.72
CA ALA A 161 -4.43 -3.20 -17.46
C ALA A 161 -5.94 -2.89 -17.61
N THR A 162 -6.33 -2.02 -18.54
CA THR A 162 -7.74 -1.72 -18.81
C THR A 162 -8.47 -2.83 -19.59
N GLU A 163 -7.73 -3.77 -20.18
CA GLU A 163 -8.30 -4.98 -20.81
C GLU A 163 -8.74 -5.99 -19.75
N ASP A 164 -8.10 -6.01 -18.56
CA ASP A 164 -8.59 -6.76 -17.41
C ASP A 164 -9.87 -6.11 -16.88
N LYS A 165 -10.99 -6.79 -17.10
CA LYS A 165 -12.32 -6.27 -16.75
C LYS A 165 -12.57 -6.21 -15.24
N GLN A 166 -11.88 -6.97 -14.44
CA GLN A 166 -11.92 -6.84 -12.98
C GLN A 166 -11.21 -5.55 -12.54
N TYR A 167 -10.01 -5.30 -13.07
CA TYR A 167 -9.28 -4.05 -12.82
C TYR A 167 -10.05 -2.84 -13.35
N TRP A 168 -10.55 -2.89 -14.59
CA TRP A 168 -11.39 -1.85 -15.19
C TRP A 168 -12.56 -1.48 -14.27
N SER A 169 -13.35 -2.47 -13.85
CA SER A 169 -14.52 -2.27 -13.02
C SER A 169 -14.16 -1.65 -11.66
N ALA A 170 -13.04 -2.06 -11.06
CA ALA A 170 -12.55 -1.46 -9.83
C ALA A 170 -12.15 0.01 -10.02
N GLN A 171 -11.53 0.38 -11.16
CA GLN A 171 -11.20 1.77 -11.46
C GLN A 171 -12.45 2.62 -11.75
N GLN A 172 -13.46 2.06 -12.42
CA GLN A 172 -14.74 2.78 -12.62
C GLN A 172 -15.45 3.01 -11.29
N LEU A 173 -15.50 2.00 -10.42
CA LEU A 173 -16.04 2.17 -9.06
C LEU A 173 -15.28 3.27 -8.29
N ARG A 174 -13.94 3.29 -8.34
CA ARG A 174 -13.11 4.31 -7.71
C ARG A 174 -13.50 5.72 -8.17
N LYS A 175 -13.68 5.92 -9.49
CA LYS A 175 -14.12 7.21 -10.06
C LYS A 175 -15.50 7.61 -9.55
N LEU A 176 -16.43 6.68 -9.42
CA LEU A 176 -17.76 6.95 -8.85
C LEU A 176 -17.69 7.24 -7.36
N THR A 177 -16.82 6.53 -6.62
CA THR A 177 -16.66 6.67 -5.19
C THR A 177 -16.14 8.05 -4.80
N PHE A 178 -15.07 8.52 -5.45
CA PHE A 178 -14.34 9.74 -5.05
C PHE A 178 -14.52 10.92 -6.01
N GLY A 179 -14.94 10.69 -7.25
CA GLY A 179 -14.84 11.66 -8.34
C GLY A 179 -13.45 11.64 -8.97
N GLN A 180 -13.18 12.58 -9.87
CA GLN A 180 -11.91 12.69 -10.59
C GLN A 180 -11.15 13.99 -10.24
N THR A 181 -11.63 14.75 -9.28
CA THR A 181 -11.04 16.02 -8.85
C THR A 181 -10.18 15.89 -7.58
N VAL A 182 -10.12 14.69 -7.00
CA VAL A 182 -9.31 14.37 -5.83
C VAL A 182 -8.36 13.20 -6.12
N VAL A 183 -7.24 13.19 -5.44
CA VAL A 183 -6.18 12.17 -5.63
C VAL A 183 -6.70 10.74 -5.43
N GLN A 184 -7.62 10.54 -4.49
CA GLN A 184 -8.21 9.23 -4.21
C GLN A 184 -8.94 8.63 -5.41
N GLY A 185 -9.57 9.45 -6.24
CA GLY A 185 -10.29 9.02 -7.45
C GLY A 185 -9.38 8.63 -8.63
N ILE A 186 -8.09 8.97 -8.56
CA ILE A 186 -7.12 8.72 -9.64
C ILE A 186 -6.24 7.52 -9.28
N PRO A 187 -5.88 6.63 -10.23
CA PRO A 187 -4.90 5.56 -9.98
C PRO A 187 -3.54 6.12 -9.52
N SER A 188 -2.71 5.29 -8.87
CA SER A 188 -1.37 5.71 -8.44
C SER A 188 -0.46 6.14 -9.60
N TYR A 189 -0.66 5.59 -10.77
CA TYR A 189 0.08 5.97 -11.99
C TYR A 189 -0.45 7.25 -12.68
N GLY A 190 -1.45 7.92 -12.10
CA GLY A 190 -2.01 9.16 -12.66
C GLY A 190 -3.05 8.93 -13.77
N LEU A 191 -3.33 9.98 -14.51
CA LEU A 191 -4.19 9.93 -15.71
C LEU A 191 -3.34 9.60 -16.94
N VAL A 192 -3.93 8.90 -17.91
CA VAL A 192 -3.29 8.57 -19.20
C VAL A 192 -2.88 9.85 -19.93
N GLU A 193 -3.76 10.85 -19.95
CA GLU A 193 -3.49 12.15 -20.57
C GLU A 193 -2.28 12.86 -19.94
N ASP A 194 -2.17 12.84 -18.61
CA ASP A 194 -1.00 13.41 -17.93
C ASP A 194 0.28 12.66 -18.33
N LEU A 195 0.22 11.32 -18.38
CA LEU A 195 1.34 10.48 -18.76
C LEU A 195 1.78 10.74 -20.22
N GLU A 196 0.82 10.87 -21.16
CA GLU A 196 1.10 11.18 -22.56
C GLU A 196 1.78 12.54 -22.74
N ASN A 197 1.47 13.51 -21.89
CA ASN A 197 1.99 14.87 -21.96
C ASN A 197 3.29 15.10 -21.15
N LEU A 198 3.80 14.08 -20.42
CA LEU A 198 5.06 14.23 -19.67
C LEU A 198 6.23 14.57 -20.57
N LYS A 199 7.03 15.53 -20.11
CA LYS A 199 8.27 15.97 -20.76
C LYS A 199 9.47 15.58 -19.91
N ASN A 200 10.55 15.16 -20.55
CA ASN A 200 11.76 14.66 -19.89
C ASN A 200 12.33 15.67 -18.89
N ALA A 201 12.61 16.90 -19.33
CA ALA A 201 13.20 17.93 -18.46
C ALA A 201 12.29 18.32 -17.27
N GLU A 202 10.96 18.23 -17.42
CA GLU A 202 10.01 18.49 -16.33
C GLU A 202 10.01 17.32 -15.34
N THR A 203 10.07 16.07 -15.85
CA THR A 203 10.15 14.86 -15.04
C THR A 203 11.47 14.81 -14.26
N TYR A 204 12.56 15.23 -14.87
CA TYR A 204 13.86 15.32 -14.17
C TYR A 204 13.84 16.38 -13.05
N ARG A 205 13.20 17.53 -13.26
CA ARG A 205 13.02 18.53 -12.20
C ARG A 205 12.18 18.00 -11.03
N ALA A 206 11.13 17.23 -11.33
CA ALA A 206 10.33 16.59 -10.28
C ALA A 206 11.12 15.51 -9.53
N TYR A 207 12.02 14.80 -10.20
CA TYR A 207 12.97 13.88 -9.54
C TYR A 207 13.91 14.64 -8.59
N LEU A 208 14.48 15.77 -9.01
CA LEU A 208 15.33 16.59 -8.14
C LEU A 208 14.53 17.16 -6.95
N ASP A 209 13.26 17.55 -7.15
CA ASP A 209 12.36 17.99 -6.10
C ASP A 209 12.08 16.85 -5.10
N MET A 210 11.85 15.62 -5.61
CA MET A 210 11.68 14.40 -4.80
C MET A 210 12.87 14.16 -3.89
N LEU A 211 14.08 14.17 -4.44
CA LEU A 211 15.31 13.96 -3.67
C LEU A 211 15.50 15.01 -2.59
N LYS A 212 15.07 16.24 -2.83
CA LYS A 212 15.30 17.38 -1.94
C LYS A 212 14.22 17.55 -0.87
N ASN A 213 12.96 17.34 -1.22
CA ASN A 213 11.83 17.81 -0.43
C ASN A 213 10.91 16.73 0.12
N ASP A 214 10.96 15.50 -0.41
CA ASP A 214 10.11 14.43 0.08
C ASP A 214 10.53 13.96 1.48
N LEU A 215 9.56 13.48 2.25
CA LEU A 215 9.84 12.66 3.42
C LEU A 215 10.49 11.36 2.97
N VAL A 216 11.67 11.07 3.51
CA VAL A 216 12.38 9.81 3.25
C VAL A 216 12.24 8.88 4.43
N HIS A 217 11.86 7.64 4.18
CA HIS A 217 11.85 6.58 5.19
C HIS A 217 12.68 5.40 4.69
N ILE A 218 13.78 5.12 5.39
CA ILE A 218 14.66 3.99 5.09
C ILE A 218 14.46 2.93 6.17
N SER A 219 14.17 1.71 5.76
CA SER A 219 14.04 0.59 6.70
C SER A 219 14.95 -0.57 6.31
N VAL A 220 15.62 -1.15 7.29
CA VAL A 220 16.54 -2.30 7.12
C VAL A 220 16.15 -3.40 8.08
N SER A 221 16.01 -4.63 7.59
CA SER A 221 15.75 -5.80 8.46
C SER A 221 16.62 -6.99 8.10
N GLY A 222 16.99 -7.76 9.11
CA GLY A 222 17.81 -8.97 8.97
C GLY A 222 18.63 -9.24 10.22
N ASP A 223 19.53 -10.21 10.16
CA ASP A 223 20.50 -10.46 11.25
C ASP A 223 21.66 -9.46 11.15
N VAL A 224 21.37 -8.21 11.53
CA VAL A 224 22.26 -7.04 11.40
C VAL A 224 22.49 -6.39 12.75
N ASN A 225 23.59 -5.64 12.87
CA ASN A 225 23.86 -4.73 13.98
C ASN A 225 23.29 -3.35 13.62
N GLN A 226 22.56 -2.74 14.56
CA GLN A 226 21.91 -1.46 14.34
C GLN A 226 22.93 -0.33 14.09
N GLU A 227 23.96 -0.23 14.91
CA GLU A 227 24.96 0.83 14.82
C GLU A 227 25.76 0.76 13.51
N GLU A 228 26.10 -0.48 13.07
CA GLU A 228 26.78 -0.70 11.78
C GLU A 228 25.89 -0.26 10.60
N ILE A 229 24.61 -0.61 10.62
CA ILE A 229 23.67 -0.20 9.56
C ILE A 229 23.48 1.32 9.56
N GLU A 230 23.34 1.96 10.70
CA GLU A 230 23.21 3.42 10.79
C GLU A 230 24.44 4.14 10.22
N GLU A 231 25.64 3.59 10.42
CA GLU A 231 26.87 4.10 9.82
C GLU A 231 26.90 3.88 8.29
N ASP A 232 26.51 2.67 7.84
CA ASP A 232 26.45 2.35 6.41
C ASP A 232 25.39 3.19 5.65
N LEU A 233 24.28 3.54 6.30
CA LEU A 233 23.24 4.40 5.70
C LEU A 233 23.70 5.84 5.44
N LYS A 234 24.81 6.30 6.05
CA LYS A 234 25.45 7.58 5.73
C LYS A 234 26.04 7.65 4.30
N ILE A 235 26.13 6.50 3.63
CA ILE A 235 26.49 6.42 2.20
C ILE A 235 25.44 7.12 1.33
N PHE A 236 24.17 7.18 1.78
CA PHE A 236 23.16 7.88 1.01
C PHE A 236 23.43 9.38 0.94
N GLU A 237 23.59 9.87 -0.27
CA GLU A 237 23.86 11.28 -0.58
C GLU A 237 22.54 12.08 -0.61
N LEU A 238 21.84 12.10 0.52
CA LEU A 238 20.58 12.81 0.67
C LEU A 238 20.76 13.98 1.63
N ASP A 239 20.40 15.19 1.19
CA ASP A 239 20.44 16.39 2.01
C ASP A 239 19.49 16.32 3.18
N GLU A 240 19.89 16.87 4.33
CA GLU A 240 19.00 17.09 5.47
C GLU A 240 17.82 17.96 5.05
N ARG A 241 16.62 17.61 5.54
CA ARG A 241 15.37 18.29 5.23
C ARG A 241 14.42 18.27 6.40
N GLN A 242 13.48 19.19 6.39
CA GLN A 242 12.33 19.17 7.30
C GLN A 242 11.09 18.77 6.51
N PHE A 243 10.23 17.97 7.13
CA PHE A 243 8.95 17.57 6.52
C PHE A 243 7.83 17.73 7.56
N ASP A 244 6.80 18.52 7.19
CA ASP A 244 5.60 18.73 8.01
C ASP A 244 4.60 17.58 7.75
N LEU A 245 4.60 16.58 8.62
CA LEU A 245 3.70 15.43 8.52
C LEU A 245 2.30 15.82 8.98
N LYS A 246 1.36 15.91 8.04
CA LYS A 246 -0.06 16.18 8.24
C LYS A 246 -0.86 14.88 8.30
N PRO A 247 -2.11 14.88 8.79
CA PRO A 247 -2.97 13.72 8.76
C PRO A 247 -3.10 13.11 7.35
N LEU A 248 -2.93 11.80 7.24
CA LEU A 248 -3.01 11.06 5.98
C LEU A 248 -4.45 10.66 5.64
N ILE A 249 -5.31 10.67 6.64
CA ILE A 249 -6.68 10.18 6.54
C ILE A 249 -7.54 11.27 5.93
N THR A 250 -8.40 10.85 4.99
CA THR A 250 -9.41 11.72 4.39
C THR A 250 -10.78 11.16 4.68
N HIS A 251 -11.61 11.93 5.36
CA HIS A 251 -13.00 11.55 5.58
C HIS A 251 -13.88 12.07 4.45
N PHE A 252 -14.66 11.17 3.87
CA PHE A 252 -15.65 11.51 2.85
C PHE A 252 -17.05 11.35 3.45
N ASP A 253 -17.83 12.41 3.43
CA ASP A 253 -19.22 12.38 3.90
C ASP A 253 -20.03 11.31 3.17
N ALA A 254 -20.91 10.65 3.90
CA ALA A 254 -21.85 9.72 3.32
C ALA A 254 -22.79 10.45 2.35
N ARG A 255 -23.07 9.85 1.20
CA ARG A 255 -24.04 10.40 0.24
C ARG A 255 -25.46 10.06 0.66
N GLU A 256 -26.40 10.96 0.37
CA GLU A 256 -27.83 10.68 0.54
C GLU A 256 -28.33 9.58 -0.40
N LYS A 257 -27.78 9.58 -1.64
CA LYS A 257 -28.06 8.56 -2.67
C LYS A 257 -26.78 8.03 -3.27
N ALA A 258 -26.72 6.74 -3.49
CA ALA A 258 -25.63 6.10 -4.22
C ALA A 258 -25.56 6.59 -5.67
N ILE A 259 -24.35 6.73 -6.19
CA ILE A 259 -24.16 6.91 -7.63
C ILE A 259 -24.13 5.53 -8.27
N VAL A 260 -25.06 5.28 -9.19
CA VAL A 260 -25.16 4.00 -9.91
C VAL A 260 -24.75 4.20 -11.36
N LYS A 261 -23.90 3.32 -11.87
CA LYS A 261 -23.53 3.27 -13.28
C LYS A 261 -23.52 1.82 -13.77
N ALA A 262 -24.27 1.56 -14.83
CA ALA A 262 -24.15 0.34 -15.61
C ALA A 262 -23.39 0.63 -16.92
N GLU A 263 -22.61 -0.34 -17.38
CA GLU A 263 -21.83 -0.26 -18.61
C GLU A 263 -21.88 -1.62 -19.32
N HIS A 264 -22.01 -1.60 -20.65
CA HIS A 264 -22.00 -2.80 -21.47
C HIS A 264 -20.70 -2.87 -22.27
N GLN A 265 -20.04 -4.01 -22.19
CA GLN A 265 -18.85 -4.35 -22.98
C GLN A 265 -18.92 -5.83 -23.35
N ASP A 266 -18.14 -6.27 -24.32
CA ASP A 266 -18.01 -7.70 -24.65
C ASP A 266 -17.27 -8.43 -23.49
N VAL A 267 -18.06 -8.94 -22.55
CA VAL A 267 -17.56 -9.69 -21.38
C VAL A 267 -18.38 -10.96 -21.16
N ARG A 268 -17.68 -12.06 -20.93
CA ARG A 268 -18.32 -13.34 -20.58
C ARG A 268 -18.87 -13.37 -19.15
N GLN A 269 -18.29 -12.58 -18.29
CA GLN A 269 -18.63 -12.51 -16.87
C GLN A 269 -18.87 -11.08 -16.45
N ALA A 270 -20.04 -10.80 -15.93
CA ALA A 270 -20.38 -9.49 -15.39
C ALA A 270 -19.62 -9.21 -14.07
N ARG A 271 -19.46 -7.94 -13.75
CA ARG A 271 -18.83 -7.43 -12.53
C ARG A 271 -19.78 -6.48 -11.83
N LEU A 272 -20.17 -6.85 -10.61
CA LEU A 272 -20.92 -5.97 -9.72
C LEU A 272 -19.98 -5.52 -8.59
N ASN A 273 -19.63 -4.26 -8.59
CA ASN A 273 -18.73 -3.64 -7.61
C ASN A 273 -19.46 -2.54 -6.84
N LEU A 274 -19.35 -2.56 -5.54
CA LEU A 274 -20.02 -1.61 -4.65
C LEU A 274 -18.98 -0.93 -3.74
N SER A 275 -19.21 0.33 -3.41
CA SER A 275 -18.48 1.03 -2.35
C SER A 275 -19.43 1.58 -1.30
N PHE A 276 -18.99 1.56 -0.05
CA PHE A 276 -19.73 2.03 1.11
C PHE A 276 -18.83 2.95 1.93
N ASN A 277 -19.42 3.96 2.57
CA ASN A 277 -18.78 4.66 3.66
C ASN A 277 -18.80 3.76 4.90
N ILE A 278 -17.67 3.66 5.60
CA ILE A 278 -17.53 3.00 6.88
C ILE A 278 -16.95 3.99 7.90
N PRO A 279 -17.55 4.18 9.10
CA PRO A 279 -17.07 5.12 10.10
C PRO A 279 -15.90 4.54 10.89
N ALA A 280 -14.82 4.22 10.17
CA ALA A 280 -13.59 3.69 10.72
C ALA A 280 -12.41 4.18 9.87
N ASP A 281 -11.31 4.42 10.51
CA ASP A 281 -10.06 4.82 9.86
C ASP A 281 -8.84 4.13 10.49
N MET A 282 -7.66 4.42 9.94
CA MET A 282 -6.40 3.81 10.37
C MET A 282 -6.01 4.16 11.82
N THR A 283 -6.57 5.22 12.43
CA THR A 283 -6.21 5.70 13.78
C THR A 283 -7.38 5.73 14.75
N GLY A 284 -8.62 5.58 14.24
CA GLY A 284 -9.84 5.71 15.01
C GLY A 284 -10.14 4.52 15.93
N GLU A 285 -11.06 4.74 16.87
CA GLU A 285 -11.52 3.72 17.83
C GLU A 285 -12.12 2.48 17.13
N ASN A 286 -12.72 2.66 15.94
CA ASN A 286 -13.37 1.60 15.19
C ASN A 286 -12.42 0.78 14.29
N PHE A 287 -11.11 0.99 14.35
CA PHE A 287 -10.16 0.27 13.50
C PHE A 287 -10.29 -1.25 13.63
N PHE A 288 -10.18 -1.78 14.84
CA PHE A 288 -10.25 -3.23 15.07
C PHE A 288 -11.62 -3.80 14.78
N THR A 289 -12.67 -3.05 15.12
CA THR A 289 -14.05 -3.44 14.79
C THR A 289 -14.24 -3.55 13.28
N ALA A 290 -13.73 -2.60 12.50
CA ALA A 290 -13.81 -2.63 11.05
C ALA A 290 -13.02 -3.80 10.45
N VAL A 291 -11.84 -4.11 10.99
CA VAL A 291 -11.03 -5.26 10.55
C VAL A 291 -11.78 -6.57 10.77
N VAL A 292 -12.36 -6.77 11.96
CA VAL A 292 -13.14 -7.98 12.28
C VAL A 292 -14.44 -8.01 11.48
N PHE A 293 -15.15 -6.88 11.36
CA PHE A 293 -16.34 -6.76 10.51
C PHE A 293 -16.04 -7.20 9.08
N ASN A 294 -15.00 -6.63 8.46
CA ASN A 294 -14.66 -6.97 7.08
C ASN A 294 -14.32 -8.46 6.92
N ALA A 295 -13.54 -9.03 7.82
CA ALA A 295 -13.20 -10.45 7.77
C ALA A 295 -14.46 -11.37 7.87
N LEU A 296 -15.43 -10.99 8.71
CA LEU A 296 -16.70 -11.72 8.84
C LEU A 296 -17.61 -11.47 7.64
N PHE A 297 -17.64 -10.25 7.10
CA PHE A 297 -18.55 -9.84 6.03
C PHE A 297 -18.12 -10.40 4.65
N GLY A 298 -16.89 -10.13 4.19
CA GLY A 298 -16.44 -10.54 2.86
C GLY A 298 -14.91 -10.68 2.70
N GLY A 299 -14.13 -10.43 3.76
CA GLY A 299 -12.67 -10.41 3.72
C GLY A 299 -11.98 -11.75 3.99
N SER A 300 -12.73 -12.85 4.17
CA SER A 300 -12.18 -14.18 4.44
C SER A 300 -12.92 -15.28 3.67
N PRO A 301 -12.32 -16.47 3.51
CA PRO A 301 -13.00 -17.62 2.89
C PRO A 301 -14.21 -18.15 3.69
N GLN A 302 -14.35 -17.76 4.96
CA GLN A 302 -15.48 -18.12 5.83
C GLN A 302 -16.49 -16.98 5.97
N SER A 303 -16.32 -15.90 5.21
CA SER A 303 -17.15 -14.71 5.27
C SER A 303 -18.57 -14.94 4.74
N LYS A 304 -19.49 -14.10 5.20
CA LYS A 304 -20.90 -14.18 4.79
C LYS A 304 -21.10 -14.02 3.29
N LEU A 305 -20.37 -13.09 2.64
CA LEU A 305 -20.46 -12.92 1.18
C LEU A 305 -19.94 -14.15 0.44
N PHE A 306 -18.80 -14.70 0.85
CA PHE A 306 -18.25 -15.89 0.22
C PHE A 306 -19.22 -17.08 0.35
N VAL A 307 -19.70 -17.37 1.56
CA VAL A 307 -20.58 -18.51 1.83
C VAL A 307 -21.95 -18.35 1.16
N ASN A 308 -22.58 -17.16 1.25
CA ASN A 308 -23.97 -17.02 0.82
C ASN A 308 -24.13 -16.64 -0.66
N VAL A 309 -23.21 -15.83 -1.23
CA VAL A 309 -23.28 -15.43 -2.66
C VAL A 309 -22.63 -16.48 -3.55
N ARG A 310 -21.44 -16.99 -3.15
CA ARG A 310 -20.67 -17.94 -3.98
C ARG A 310 -21.08 -19.40 -3.74
N GLU A 311 -21.03 -19.88 -2.50
CA GLU A 311 -21.22 -21.32 -2.23
C GLU A 311 -22.67 -21.74 -2.27
N LYS A 312 -23.54 -21.08 -1.49
CA LYS A 312 -24.95 -21.49 -1.37
C LYS A 312 -25.81 -21.09 -2.56
N ALA A 313 -25.72 -19.81 -2.98
CA ALA A 313 -26.53 -19.32 -4.08
C ALA A 313 -25.93 -19.64 -5.45
N SER A 314 -24.62 -19.96 -5.52
CA SER A 314 -23.89 -20.20 -6.78
C SER A 314 -24.04 -19.08 -7.81
N LEU A 315 -24.25 -17.83 -7.35
CA LEU A 315 -24.46 -16.66 -8.21
C LEU A 315 -23.15 -16.01 -8.67
N ALA A 316 -22.06 -16.24 -7.91
CA ALA A 316 -20.78 -15.60 -8.16
C ALA A 316 -19.61 -16.59 -8.21
N TYR A 317 -18.63 -16.32 -9.04
CA TYR A 317 -17.34 -17.02 -9.05
C TYR A 317 -16.44 -16.55 -7.90
N TYR A 318 -16.58 -15.27 -7.54
CA TYR A 318 -15.99 -14.68 -6.35
C TYR A 318 -16.90 -13.60 -5.78
N ALA A 319 -16.89 -13.47 -4.48
CA ALA A 319 -17.54 -12.38 -3.75
C ALA A 319 -16.64 -12.03 -2.56
N SER A 320 -16.12 -10.83 -2.52
CA SER A 320 -15.20 -10.40 -1.47
C SER A 320 -15.38 -8.95 -1.11
N SER A 321 -14.98 -8.59 0.12
CA SER A 321 -14.89 -7.20 0.56
C SER A 321 -13.47 -6.82 0.98
N SER A 322 -13.15 -5.54 0.86
CA SER A 322 -11.88 -4.96 1.28
C SER A 322 -12.07 -3.58 1.88
N LEU A 323 -11.22 -3.24 2.87
CA LEU A 323 -11.21 -1.95 3.52
C LEU A 323 -10.14 -1.04 2.95
N ASP A 324 -10.50 0.21 2.71
CA ASP A 324 -9.58 1.33 2.58
C ASP A 324 -9.79 2.26 3.79
N LEU A 325 -9.02 2.02 4.85
CA LEU A 325 -9.15 2.77 6.10
C LEU A 325 -8.39 4.10 6.10
N TYR A 326 -7.64 4.44 5.03
CA TYR A 326 -7.16 5.80 4.83
C TYR A 326 -8.29 6.72 4.39
N ASP A 327 -9.28 6.19 3.68
CA ASP A 327 -10.37 6.96 3.08
C ASP A 327 -11.75 6.60 3.68
N GLY A 328 -11.82 5.69 4.67
CA GLY A 328 -13.07 5.27 5.31
C GLY A 328 -14.03 4.58 4.35
N ILE A 329 -13.52 3.71 3.48
CA ILE A 329 -14.30 3.03 2.43
C ILE A 329 -14.23 1.50 2.58
N LEU A 330 -15.38 0.87 2.47
CA LEU A 330 -15.54 -0.57 2.28
C LEU A 330 -15.91 -0.83 0.82
N ASN A 331 -15.12 -1.63 0.12
CA ASN A 331 -15.41 -2.04 -1.25
C ASN A 331 -15.85 -3.50 -1.29
N ILE A 332 -16.85 -3.80 -2.13
CA ILE A 332 -17.26 -5.16 -2.49
C ILE A 332 -16.99 -5.38 -3.97
N GLN A 333 -16.45 -6.54 -4.29
CA GLN A 333 -16.23 -6.98 -5.68
C GLN A 333 -16.82 -8.35 -5.89
N THR A 334 -17.60 -8.51 -6.96
CA THR A 334 -18.17 -9.79 -7.35
C THR A 334 -18.02 -10.04 -8.85
N GLY A 335 -17.86 -11.32 -9.21
CA GLY A 335 -17.96 -11.77 -10.61
C GLY A 335 -19.17 -12.68 -10.75
N ILE A 336 -20.19 -12.23 -11.50
CA ILE A 336 -21.50 -12.88 -11.63
C ILE A 336 -21.87 -13.14 -13.09
N ASN A 337 -22.93 -13.90 -13.33
CA ASN A 337 -23.57 -13.93 -14.64
C ASN A 337 -24.41 -12.65 -14.85
N GLY A 338 -24.51 -12.12 -16.07
CA GLY A 338 -25.17 -10.85 -16.35
C GLY A 338 -26.59 -10.74 -15.82
N GLY A 339 -27.41 -11.77 -15.98
CA GLY A 339 -28.78 -11.82 -15.50
C GLY A 339 -28.94 -11.95 -13.96
N ASN A 340 -27.85 -12.08 -13.21
CA ASN A 340 -27.91 -12.32 -11.76
C ASN A 340 -27.69 -11.04 -10.91
N HIS A 341 -27.69 -9.85 -11.54
CA HIS A 341 -27.48 -8.56 -10.86
C HIS A 341 -28.36 -8.40 -9.63
N ASP A 342 -29.69 -8.44 -9.81
CA ASP A 342 -30.66 -8.17 -8.75
C ASP A 342 -30.60 -9.22 -7.63
N ALA A 343 -30.42 -10.49 -8.01
CA ALA A 343 -30.29 -11.58 -7.03
C ALA A 343 -29.01 -11.43 -6.18
N ALA A 344 -27.88 -11.09 -6.82
CA ALA A 344 -26.62 -10.87 -6.10
C ALA A 344 -26.70 -9.62 -5.21
N MET A 345 -27.27 -8.53 -5.70
CA MET A 345 -27.50 -7.31 -4.93
C MET A 345 -28.39 -7.60 -3.70
N GLN A 346 -29.48 -8.32 -3.87
CA GLN A 346 -30.38 -8.69 -2.79
C GLN A 346 -29.65 -9.48 -1.71
N ILE A 347 -28.83 -10.47 -2.08
CA ILE A 347 -28.09 -11.26 -1.10
C ILE A 347 -27.04 -10.39 -0.39
N ILE A 348 -26.31 -9.55 -1.10
CA ILE A 348 -25.30 -8.65 -0.50
C ILE A 348 -25.97 -7.73 0.53
N GLN A 349 -27.10 -7.12 0.17
CA GLN A 349 -27.86 -6.26 1.06
C GLN A 349 -28.39 -7.02 2.28
N GLN A 350 -28.90 -8.26 2.08
CA GLN A 350 -29.35 -9.11 3.16
C GLN A 350 -28.21 -9.46 4.12
N GLN A 351 -27.01 -9.78 3.60
CA GLN A 351 -25.87 -10.07 4.47
C GLN A 351 -25.43 -8.82 5.27
N LEU A 352 -25.48 -7.62 4.69
CA LEU A 352 -25.22 -6.39 5.45
C LEU A 352 -26.30 -6.18 6.53
N GLN A 353 -27.56 -6.39 6.20
CA GLN A 353 -28.66 -6.28 7.16
C GLN A 353 -28.54 -7.33 8.28
N ASP A 354 -28.11 -8.55 7.96
CA ASP A 354 -27.81 -9.57 8.95
C ASP A 354 -26.73 -9.13 9.93
N MET A 355 -25.68 -8.46 9.43
CA MET A 355 -24.63 -7.88 10.27
C MET A 355 -25.17 -6.75 11.16
N GLN A 356 -26.04 -5.88 10.63
CA GLN A 356 -26.68 -4.77 11.35
C GLN A 356 -27.60 -5.27 12.48
N ASN A 357 -28.20 -6.44 12.32
CA ASN A 357 -29.10 -7.06 13.27
C ASN A 357 -28.41 -8.12 14.16
N GLY A 358 -27.10 -8.28 14.04
CA GLY A 358 -26.34 -9.27 14.80
C GLY A 358 -26.69 -10.73 14.45
N LEU A 359 -27.20 -11.01 13.26
CA LEU A 359 -27.56 -12.35 12.81
C LEU A 359 -26.32 -13.15 12.37
N PHE A 360 -25.39 -13.30 13.30
CA PHE A 360 -24.22 -14.18 13.23
C PHE A 360 -23.95 -14.76 14.63
N THR A 361 -23.31 -15.90 14.68
CA THR A 361 -23.06 -16.63 15.93
C THR A 361 -21.74 -16.19 16.58
N GLU A 362 -21.66 -16.39 17.91
CA GLU A 362 -20.38 -16.20 18.63
C GLU A 362 -19.30 -17.15 18.13
N SER A 363 -19.65 -18.32 17.64
CA SER A 363 -18.71 -19.27 17.05
C SER A 363 -18.12 -18.76 15.73
N GLU A 364 -18.93 -18.17 14.85
CA GLU A 364 -18.45 -17.52 13.62
C GLU A 364 -17.49 -16.39 13.95
N LEU A 365 -17.86 -15.51 14.88
CA LEU A 365 -17.02 -14.41 15.34
C LEU A 365 -15.70 -14.91 15.91
N ALA A 366 -15.73 -15.93 16.77
CA ALA A 366 -14.52 -16.50 17.36
C ALA A 366 -13.59 -17.12 16.31
N ASN A 367 -14.14 -17.82 15.31
CA ASN A 367 -13.35 -18.39 14.21
C ASN A 367 -12.69 -17.32 13.36
N ILE A 368 -13.41 -16.24 13.03
CA ILE A 368 -12.84 -15.09 12.29
C ILE A 368 -11.71 -14.43 13.06
N LYS A 369 -11.87 -14.20 14.37
CA LYS A 369 -10.81 -13.63 15.20
C LYS A 369 -9.56 -14.52 15.23
N LYS A 370 -9.72 -15.84 15.37
CA LYS A 370 -8.61 -16.81 15.31
C LYS A 370 -7.89 -16.74 13.95
N GLY A 371 -8.64 -16.65 12.84
CA GLY A 371 -8.08 -16.48 11.50
C GLY A 371 -7.23 -15.21 11.40
N LEU A 372 -7.77 -14.07 11.81
CA LEU A 372 -7.06 -12.78 11.82
C LEU A 372 -5.80 -12.81 12.67
N GLN A 373 -5.83 -13.46 13.84
CA GLN A 373 -4.63 -13.63 14.69
C GLN A 373 -3.58 -14.50 14.03
N SER A 374 -3.98 -15.61 13.41
CA SER A 374 -3.08 -16.48 12.66
C SER A 374 -2.42 -15.74 11.50
N ASP A 375 -3.19 -14.99 10.72
CA ASP A 375 -2.68 -14.19 9.60
C ASP A 375 -1.74 -13.09 10.08
N TYR A 376 -2.07 -12.44 11.20
CA TYR A 376 -1.21 -11.43 11.80
C TYR A 376 0.13 -12.01 12.23
N LEU A 377 0.13 -13.14 12.95
CA LEU A 377 1.34 -13.81 13.44
C LEU A 377 2.18 -14.36 12.28
N SER A 378 1.54 -15.03 11.31
CA SER A 378 2.23 -15.51 10.10
C SER A 378 2.85 -14.38 9.28
N GLY A 379 2.18 -13.21 9.26
CA GLY A 379 2.71 -12.01 8.62
C GLY A 379 4.01 -11.50 9.25
N MET A 380 4.28 -11.82 10.52
CA MET A 380 5.54 -11.46 11.19
C MET A 380 6.76 -12.24 10.68
N ASP A 381 6.54 -13.33 9.96
CA ASP A 381 7.59 -14.10 9.32
C ASP A 381 7.99 -13.54 7.93
N LEU A 382 7.43 -12.40 7.55
CA LEU A 382 7.72 -11.72 6.28
C LEU A 382 8.37 -10.35 6.54
N GLN A 383 9.62 -10.17 6.11
CA GLN A 383 10.34 -8.90 6.24
C GLN A 383 9.53 -7.72 5.71
N ARG A 384 8.93 -7.84 4.51
CA ARG A 384 8.08 -6.78 3.92
C ARG A 384 6.92 -6.35 4.81
N THR A 385 6.38 -7.26 5.62
CA THR A 385 5.28 -6.93 6.55
C THR A 385 5.79 -6.09 7.71
N ALA A 386 6.97 -6.41 8.25
CA ALA A 386 7.62 -5.62 9.30
C ALA A 386 7.93 -4.19 8.80
N HIS A 387 8.51 -4.05 7.61
CA HIS A 387 8.78 -2.74 6.99
C HIS A 387 7.50 -1.92 6.79
N ARG A 388 6.44 -2.53 6.20
CA ARG A 388 5.15 -1.86 6.01
C ARG A 388 4.51 -1.42 7.33
N ARG A 389 4.62 -2.23 8.39
CA ARG A 389 4.13 -1.86 9.73
C ARG A 389 4.94 -0.70 10.30
N GLY A 390 6.26 -0.75 10.21
CA GLY A 390 7.15 0.32 10.64
C GLY A 390 6.82 1.65 9.99
N LEU A 391 6.72 1.67 8.65
CA LEU A 391 6.33 2.85 7.91
C LEU A 391 4.93 3.36 8.31
N ASN A 392 3.93 2.47 8.43
CA ASN A 392 2.58 2.88 8.83
C ASN A 392 2.56 3.41 10.28
N ASN A 393 3.30 2.79 11.19
CA ASN A 393 3.41 3.27 12.57
C ASN A 393 3.99 4.68 12.62
N TYR A 394 5.06 4.93 11.85
CA TYR A 394 5.65 6.25 11.76
C TYR A 394 4.65 7.28 11.18
N LEU A 395 4.07 6.99 10.02
CA LEU A 395 3.17 7.91 9.30
C LEU A 395 1.89 8.22 10.08
N LEU A 396 1.41 7.30 10.91
CA LEU A 396 0.16 7.44 11.67
C LEU A 396 0.41 7.76 13.14
N ASN A 397 1.67 7.93 13.54
CA ASN A 397 2.08 8.08 14.94
C ASN A 397 1.39 7.05 15.85
N ARG A 398 1.47 5.78 15.46
CA ARG A 398 0.73 4.68 16.07
C ARG A 398 1.65 3.49 16.32
N HIS A 399 1.65 3.00 17.55
CA HIS A 399 2.49 1.88 17.95
C HIS A 399 1.64 0.84 18.68
N TRP A 400 1.31 -0.25 18.00
CA TRP A 400 0.71 -1.39 18.64
C TRP A 400 1.72 -2.53 18.76
N SER A 401 1.93 -3.00 19.99
CA SER A 401 2.62 -4.26 20.21
C SER A 401 1.81 -5.43 19.64
N THR A 402 2.45 -6.57 19.47
CA THR A 402 1.75 -7.79 19.06
C THR A 402 0.67 -8.17 20.07
N GLU A 403 0.96 -8.06 21.35
CA GLU A 403 0.05 -8.39 22.44
C GLU A 403 -1.17 -7.46 22.43
N GLU A 404 -0.96 -6.16 22.30
CA GLU A 404 -2.04 -5.18 22.19
C GLU A 404 -2.91 -5.44 20.97
N TRP A 405 -2.31 -5.70 19.80
CA TRP A 405 -3.07 -5.99 18.60
C TRP A 405 -3.95 -7.24 18.77
N LEU A 406 -3.40 -8.33 19.33
CA LEU A 406 -4.16 -9.56 19.61
C LEU A 406 -5.26 -9.33 20.64
N THR A 407 -4.98 -8.54 21.67
CA THR A 407 -5.95 -8.18 22.71
C THR A 407 -7.08 -7.38 22.12
N GLN A 408 -6.81 -6.37 21.30
CA GLN A 408 -7.84 -5.54 20.67
C GLN A 408 -8.73 -6.33 19.71
N ILE A 409 -8.16 -7.22 18.88
CA ILE A 409 -8.98 -8.13 18.04
C ILE A 409 -9.88 -9.02 18.90
N ASN A 410 -9.38 -9.56 20.00
CA ASN A 410 -10.17 -10.38 20.91
C ASN A 410 -11.29 -9.60 21.61
N ALA A 411 -11.04 -8.34 21.92
CA ALA A 411 -11.99 -7.48 22.63
C ALA A 411 -13.21 -7.09 21.77
N VAL A 412 -13.11 -7.09 20.44
CA VAL A 412 -14.25 -6.75 19.57
C VAL A 412 -15.45 -7.64 19.87
N SER A 413 -16.55 -7.05 20.29
CA SER A 413 -17.78 -7.76 20.60
C SER A 413 -18.73 -7.82 19.40
N LYS A 414 -19.73 -8.68 19.50
CA LYS A 414 -20.84 -8.73 18.54
C LYS A 414 -21.56 -7.40 18.44
N LYS A 415 -21.77 -6.73 19.58
CA LYS A 415 -22.42 -5.42 19.67
C LYS A 415 -21.62 -4.32 18.95
N ASP A 416 -20.29 -4.34 19.03
CA ASP A 416 -19.44 -3.37 18.32
C ASP A 416 -19.61 -3.52 16.82
N ILE A 417 -19.66 -4.76 16.31
CA ILE A 417 -19.89 -5.06 14.90
C ILE A 417 -21.27 -4.59 14.44
N GLU A 418 -22.32 -4.84 15.23
CA GLU A 418 -23.69 -4.36 14.96
C GLU A 418 -23.74 -2.83 14.85
N GLN A 419 -23.16 -2.14 15.83
CA GLN A 419 -23.13 -0.68 15.87
C GLN A 419 -22.36 -0.07 14.69
N LEU A 420 -21.25 -0.65 14.32
CA LEU A 420 -20.50 -0.25 13.14
C LEU A 420 -21.30 -0.49 11.86
N ALA A 421 -21.89 -1.68 11.71
CA ALA A 421 -22.65 -2.07 10.53
C ALA A 421 -23.87 -1.16 10.28
N GLN A 422 -24.56 -0.71 11.34
CA GLN A 422 -25.72 0.19 11.25
C GLN A 422 -25.36 1.56 10.65
N GLN A 423 -24.09 1.96 10.69
CA GLN A 423 -23.63 3.24 10.16
C GLN A 423 -23.07 3.13 8.74
N ILE A 424 -22.90 1.90 8.22
CA ILE A 424 -22.38 1.67 6.86
C ILE A 424 -23.46 2.08 5.84
N LYS A 425 -23.08 2.95 4.89
CA LYS A 425 -23.97 3.47 3.86
C LYS A 425 -23.38 3.26 2.49
N ILE A 426 -24.18 2.76 1.54
CA ILE A 426 -23.77 2.63 0.14
C ILE A 426 -23.44 4.00 -0.45
N ARG A 427 -22.33 4.06 -1.19
CA ARG A 427 -21.81 5.29 -1.79
C ARG A 427 -21.85 5.27 -3.31
N ALA A 428 -21.48 4.13 -3.91
CA ALA A 428 -21.53 3.95 -5.35
C ALA A 428 -21.69 2.48 -5.72
N GLU A 429 -22.27 2.27 -6.89
CA GLU A 429 -22.43 0.99 -7.55
C GLU A 429 -21.92 1.10 -8.97
N TYR A 430 -21.14 0.12 -9.40
CA TYR A 430 -20.73 -0.03 -10.79
C TYR A 430 -21.03 -1.46 -11.26
N PHE A 431 -21.80 -1.56 -12.34
CA PHE A 431 -22.13 -2.83 -12.96
C PHE A 431 -21.63 -2.88 -14.39
N LEU A 432 -20.77 -3.86 -14.69
CA LEU A 432 -20.29 -4.16 -16.03
C LEU A 432 -20.90 -5.48 -16.48
N SER A 433 -21.59 -5.48 -17.62
CA SER A 433 -22.21 -6.69 -18.18
C SER A 433 -21.91 -6.85 -19.66
N GLY A 434 -22.13 -8.06 -20.19
CA GLY A 434 -21.99 -8.38 -21.59
C GLY A 434 -23.23 -8.04 -22.42
N GLU A 435 -24.38 -7.91 -21.76
CA GLU A 435 -25.69 -7.63 -22.37
C GLU A 435 -26.53 -6.80 -21.41
#